data_56004a5169106416430becbe96f042a8
#
_entry.id   56004a5169106416430becbe96f042a8
#
_cell.length_a   1.000
_cell.length_b   1.000
_cell.length_c   1.000
_cell.angle_alpha   90.00
_cell.angle_beta   90.00
_cell.angle_gamma   90.00
#
_symmetry.space_group_name_H-M   'P 1'
#
loop_
_entity.id
_entity.type
_entity.pdbx_description
1 polymer ?
#
loop_
_entity_poly.entity_id
_entity_poly.type
_entity_poly.pdbx_seq_one_letter_code
_entity_poly.pdbx_strand_id
1 'polypeptide(L)'
;MEERYGKLAIANLLTSIWFGDWKRYEEIMEDVPEPLQQELSFHSFYKRDEVQLWHDNHFFIPGDHFVSPYFSSYPTNSGDEEDRRKDLLCLIGLYEKTGFYYPLEQDRFPDHFGSLTAFLSSVMKEEIEAEQEGDSQYLEQLEELEADVLHQYIQPVIRPLLQQAEMKVKHPFFKEFLRFYADMMENGWVEAAE
;
A
#
# COMPACT_ATOMS: atom_id res chain seq x y z
N MET A 1 21.27 2.57 -0.32
CA MET A 1 21.06 1.11 -0.03
C MET A 1 20.31 0.85 1.27
N GLU A 2 20.75 1.25 2.48
CA GLU A 2 19.99 1.03 3.75
C GLU A 2 18.59 1.64 3.69
N GLU A 3 18.45 2.85 3.16
CA GLU A 3 17.18 3.51 2.98
C GLU A 3 16.20 2.70 2.09
N ARG A 4 16.67 2.14 0.97
CA ARG A 4 15.84 1.30 0.08
C ARG A 4 15.35 0.03 0.76
N TYR A 5 16.18 -0.60 1.59
CA TYR A 5 15.75 -1.75 2.40
C TYR A 5 14.68 -1.35 3.42
N GLY A 6 14.81 -0.15 4.03
CA GLY A 6 13.79 0.40 4.93
C GLY A 6 12.45 0.61 4.21
N LYS A 7 12.47 1.26 3.04
CA LYS A 7 11.28 1.46 2.19
C LYS A 7 10.61 0.13 1.83
N LEU A 8 11.39 -0.85 1.39
CA LEU A 8 10.90 -2.18 1.04
C LEU A 8 10.26 -2.90 2.24
N ALA A 9 10.87 -2.80 3.43
CA ALA A 9 10.33 -3.39 4.64
C ALA A 9 8.98 -2.76 5.01
N ILE A 10 8.88 -1.43 4.96
CA ILE A 10 7.63 -0.70 5.20
C ILE A 10 6.57 -1.09 4.16
N ALA A 11 6.91 -1.13 2.87
CA ALA A 11 5.97 -1.51 1.81
C ALA A 11 5.42 -2.93 2.01
N ASN A 12 6.27 -3.90 2.41
CA ASN A 12 5.85 -5.25 2.72
C ASN A 12 4.93 -5.30 3.97
N LEU A 13 5.24 -4.51 5.00
CA LEU A 13 4.41 -4.39 6.19
C LEU A 13 3.02 -3.84 5.85
N LEU A 14 2.94 -2.74 5.09
CA LEU A 14 1.69 -2.14 4.65
C LEU A 14 0.87 -3.09 3.77
N THR A 15 1.54 -3.83 2.88
CA THR A 15 0.93 -4.88 2.05
C THR A 15 0.26 -5.95 2.91
N SER A 16 0.95 -6.44 3.95
CA SER A 16 0.41 -7.46 4.86
C SER A 16 -0.85 -6.98 5.59
N ILE A 17 -0.89 -5.70 6.01
CA ILE A 17 -2.05 -5.11 6.66
C ILE A 17 -3.23 -4.99 5.69
N TRP A 18 -3.01 -4.50 4.46
CA TRP A 18 -4.06 -4.40 3.45
C TRP A 18 -4.69 -5.75 3.10
N PHE A 19 -3.91 -6.82 3.08
CA PHE A 19 -4.42 -8.16 2.80
C PHE A 19 -4.96 -8.90 4.02
N GLY A 20 -4.76 -8.36 5.23
CA GLY A 20 -5.12 -9.05 6.48
C GLY A 20 -4.24 -10.28 6.73
N ASP A 21 -3.02 -10.29 6.16
CA ASP A 21 -2.02 -11.33 6.42
C ASP A 21 -1.27 -11.05 7.72
N TRP A 22 -1.96 -11.35 8.82
CA TRP A 22 -1.44 -11.07 10.15
C TRP A 22 -0.26 -11.96 10.54
N LYS A 23 -0.15 -13.14 9.93
CA LYS A 23 1.03 -13.98 10.15
C LYS A 23 2.26 -13.31 9.57
N ARG A 24 2.15 -12.81 8.33
CA ARG A 24 3.25 -12.08 7.69
C ARG A 24 3.57 -10.77 8.41
N TYR A 25 2.54 -10.08 8.89
CA TYR A 25 2.72 -8.89 9.73
C TYR A 25 3.56 -9.18 10.98
N GLU A 26 3.22 -10.23 11.73
CA GLU A 26 3.96 -10.64 12.94
C GLU A 26 5.39 -11.04 12.62
N GLU A 27 5.61 -11.82 11.55
CA GLU A 27 6.96 -12.20 11.10
C GLU A 27 7.84 -10.97 10.78
N ILE A 28 7.28 -9.98 10.09
CA ILE A 28 8.02 -8.73 9.79
C ILE A 28 8.32 -7.97 11.09
N MET A 29 7.33 -7.85 11.98
CA MET A 29 7.49 -7.09 13.22
C MET A 29 8.50 -7.73 14.19
N GLU A 30 8.67 -9.06 14.17
CA GLU A 30 9.72 -9.75 14.95
C GLU A 30 11.13 -9.32 14.53
N ASP A 31 11.33 -8.98 13.26
CA ASP A 31 12.63 -8.53 12.72
C ASP A 31 12.85 -7.02 12.88
N VAL A 32 11.82 -6.23 13.19
CA VAL A 32 11.93 -4.77 13.37
C VAL A 32 12.48 -4.48 14.78
N PRO A 33 13.55 -3.67 14.93
CA PRO A 33 14.05 -3.25 16.22
C PRO A 33 13.01 -2.51 17.06
N GLU A 34 12.98 -2.76 18.38
CA GLU A 34 11.97 -2.19 19.29
C GLU A 34 11.84 -0.65 19.21
N PRO A 35 12.88 0.16 19.06
CA PRO A 35 12.73 1.60 18.86
C PRO A 35 11.94 1.96 17.62
N LEU A 36 12.15 1.26 16.49
CA LEU A 36 11.40 1.48 15.25
C LEU A 36 9.95 0.98 15.34
N GLN A 37 9.69 -0.10 16.11
CA GLN A 37 8.31 -0.53 16.36
C GLN A 37 7.51 0.57 17.07
N GLN A 38 8.14 1.34 17.99
CA GLN A 38 7.49 2.43 18.72
C GLN A 38 7.16 3.63 17.82
N GLU A 39 7.88 3.83 16.72
CA GLU A 39 7.57 4.87 15.72
C GLU A 39 6.36 4.52 14.86
N LEU A 40 6.04 3.23 14.73
CA LEU A 40 4.84 2.76 14.05
C LEU A 40 3.61 2.92 14.95
N SER A 41 3.00 4.11 14.95
CA SER A 41 1.91 4.49 15.86
C SER A 41 0.77 3.47 15.92
N PHE A 42 0.43 2.83 14.79
CA PHE A 42 -0.61 1.80 14.72
C PHE A 42 -0.24 0.52 15.48
N HIS A 43 1.05 0.18 15.58
CA HIS A 43 1.50 -1.06 16.22
C HIS A 43 1.14 -1.11 17.71
N SER A 44 1.09 0.02 18.41
CA SER A 44 0.70 0.10 19.82
C SER A 44 -0.74 -0.40 20.09
N PHE A 45 -1.59 -0.43 19.07
CA PHE A 45 -2.97 -0.91 19.12
C PHE A 45 -3.15 -2.33 18.57
N TYR A 46 -2.03 -3.01 18.25
CA TYR A 46 -2.08 -4.34 17.68
C TYR A 46 -2.52 -5.38 18.73
N LYS A 47 -3.58 -6.11 18.41
CA LYS A 47 -4.04 -7.32 19.09
C LYS A 47 -4.63 -8.24 18.02
N ARG A 48 -4.02 -9.38 17.82
CA ARG A 48 -4.31 -10.31 16.73
C ARG A 48 -5.80 -10.52 16.45
N ASP A 49 -6.54 -10.93 17.48
CA ASP A 49 -7.96 -11.27 17.33
C ASP A 49 -8.82 -10.04 17.03
N GLU A 50 -8.48 -8.88 17.63
CA GLU A 50 -9.20 -7.63 17.39
C GLU A 50 -8.94 -7.10 15.97
N VAL A 51 -7.68 -7.06 15.54
CA VAL A 51 -7.35 -6.56 14.18
C VAL A 51 -7.89 -7.47 13.08
N GLN A 52 -7.90 -8.79 13.27
CA GLN A 52 -8.52 -9.70 12.32
C GLN A 52 -10.01 -9.40 12.13
N LEU A 53 -10.75 -9.29 13.23
CA LEU A 53 -12.19 -8.99 13.21
C LEU A 53 -12.48 -7.62 12.55
N TRP A 54 -11.72 -6.59 12.93
CA TRP A 54 -11.97 -5.25 12.44
C TRP A 54 -11.47 -5.04 11.01
N HIS A 55 -10.43 -5.77 10.56
CA HIS A 55 -10.03 -5.79 9.16
C HIS A 55 -11.19 -6.21 8.26
N ASP A 56 -11.85 -7.33 8.61
CA ASP A 56 -12.98 -7.83 7.83
C ASP A 56 -14.13 -6.82 7.82
N ASN A 57 -14.44 -6.20 8.96
CA ASN A 57 -15.49 -5.18 9.05
C ASN A 57 -15.16 -3.88 8.30
N HIS A 58 -13.88 -3.52 8.20
CA HIS A 58 -13.48 -2.27 7.55
C HIS A 58 -13.23 -2.41 6.06
N PHE A 59 -12.71 -3.55 5.60
CA PHE A 59 -12.21 -3.67 4.22
C PHE A 59 -12.80 -4.83 3.42
N PHE A 60 -13.55 -5.74 4.06
CA PHE A 60 -14.06 -6.91 3.37
C PHE A 60 -15.59 -7.04 3.40
N ILE A 61 -16.23 -6.81 4.53
CA ILE A 61 -17.68 -6.98 4.70
C ILE A 61 -18.40 -5.65 4.48
N PRO A 62 -19.25 -5.51 3.43
CA PRO A 62 -20.03 -4.29 3.24
C PRO A 62 -20.94 -4.00 4.45
N GLY A 63 -20.88 -2.78 4.98
CA GLY A 63 -21.65 -2.34 6.14
C GLY A 63 -21.31 -0.91 6.56
N ASP A 64 -21.79 -0.50 7.73
CA ASP A 64 -21.64 0.87 8.25
C ASP A 64 -20.18 1.27 8.47
N HIS A 65 -19.30 0.30 8.65
CA HIS A 65 -17.88 0.51 8.90
C HIS A 65 -17.00 0.25 7.67
N PHE A 66 -17.60 -0.12 6.55
CA PHE A 66 -16.86 -0.49 5.34
C PHE A 66 -16.25 0.74 4.67
N VAL A 67 -14.95 0.65 4.39
CA VAL A 67 -14.15 1.56 3.58
C VAL A 67 -13.58 0.75 2.43
N SER A 68 -13.88 1.15 1.19
CA SER A 68 -13.44 0.36 0.04
C SER A 68 -11.90 0.34 -0.05
N PRO A 69 -11.28 -0.84 -0.19
CA PRO A 69 -9.84 -0.95 -0.36
C PRO A 69 -9.40 -0.87 -1.85
N TYR A 70 -10.27 -0.37 -2.74
CA TYR A 70 -10.03 -0.28 -4.18
C TYR A 70 -9.96 1.17 -4.64
N PHE A 71 -8.90 1.55 -5.39
CA PHE A 71 -8.77 2.94 -5.85
C PHE A 71 -9.92 3.34 -6.78
N SER A 72 -10.41 2.43 -7.62
CA SER A 72 -11.53 2.67 -8.54
C SER A 72 -12.85 3.04 -7.85
N SER A 73 -12.96 2.82 -6.54
CA SER A 73 -14.13 3.20 -5.74
C SER A 73 -14.15 4.68 -5.36
N TYR A 74 -13.06 5.39 -5.59
CA TYR A 74 -12.92 6.80 -5.21
C TYR A 74 -13.02 7.71 -6.42
N PRO A 75 -13.62 8.91 -6.26
CA PRO A 75 -13.65 9.88 -7.35
C PRO A 75 -12.23 10.36 -7.64
N THR A 76 -11.79 10.17 -8.87
CA THR A 76 -10.60 10.78 -9.44
C THR A 76 -11.00 11.92 -10.35
N ASN A 77 -10.05 12.73 -10.79
CA ASN A 77 -10.31 13.83 -11.75
C ASN A 77 -10.74 13.32 -13.14
N SER A 78 -10.55 12.04 -13.44
CA SER A 78 -11.05 11.37 -14.64
C SER A 78 -12.50 10.90 -14.38
N GLY A 79 -13.46 11.66 -14.88
CA GLY A 79 -14.83 11.75 -14.37
C GLY A 79 -15.79 10.63 -14.72
N ASP A 80 -15.58 9.69 -15.64
CA ASP A 80 -16.58 8.73 -16.03
C ASP A 80 -16.15 7.26 -15.85
N GLU A 81 -17.10 6.35 -15.99
CA GLU A 81 -16.90 4.91 -15.84
C GLU A 81 -15.95 4.33 -16.92
N GLU A 82 -15.94 4.93 -18.11
CA GLU A 82 -15.07 4.51 -19.19
C GLU A 82 -13.60 4.84 -18.91
N ASP A 83 -13.33 5.99 -18.33
CA ASP A 83 -11.99 6.40 -17.93
C ASP A 83 -11.44 5.49 -16.82
N ARG A 84 -12.26 5.20 -15.80
CA ARG A 84 -11.87 4.24 -14.74
C ARG A 84 -11.54 2.86 -15.28
N ARG A 85 -12.29 2.40 -16.28
CA ARG A 85 -12.03 1.12 -16.93
C ARG A 85 -10.73 1.14 -17.72
N LYS A 86 -10.39 2.25 -18.37
CA LYS A 86 -9.11 2.45 -19.06
C LYS A 86 -7.96 2.43 -18.06
N ASP A 87 -8.08 3.15 -16.96
CA ASP A 87 -7.05 3.18 -15.90
C ASP A 87 -6.78 1.78 -15.35
N LEU A 88 -7.81 0.99 -15.13
CA LEU A 88 -7.65 -0.41 -14.68
C LEU A 88 -6.94 -1.27 -15.74
N LEU A 89 -7.29 -1.12 -17.01
CA LEU A 89 -6.62 -1.85 -18.10
C LEU A 89 -5.16 -1.42 -18.26
N CYS A 90 -4.85 -0.13 -18.09
CA CYS A 90 -3.49 0.37 -18.08
C CYS A 90 -2.68 -0.23 -16.93
N LEU A 91 -3.26 -0.29 -15.73
CA LEU A 91 -2.62 -0.90 -14.57
C LEU A 91 -2.33 -2.39 -14.78
N ILE A 92 -3.28 -3.15 -15.32
CA ILE A 92 -3.08 -4.56 -15.65
C ILE A 92 -1.94 -4.71 -16.68
N GLY A 93 -1.94 -3.89 -17.72
CA GLY A 93 -0.87 -3.89 -18.72
C GLY A 93 0.51 -3.55 -18.14
N LEU A 94 0.54 -2.70 -17.10
CA LEU A 94 1.75 -2.38 -16.36
C LEU A 94 2.27 -3.60 -15.58
N TYR A 95 1.40 -4.30 -14.87
CA TYR A 95 1.73 -5.53 -14.17
C TYR A 95 2.27 -6.60 -15.12
N GLU A 96 1.60 -6.81 -16.26
CA GLU A 96 2.04 -7.77 -17.28
C GLU A 96 3.41 -7.42 -17.84
N LYS A 97 3.65 -6.13 -18.16
CA LYS A 97 4.89 -5.63 -18.71
C LYS A 97 6.09 -5.84 -17.79
N THR A 98 5.88 -5.72 -16.48
CA THR A 98 6.91 -5.91 -15.46
C THR A 98 7.00 -7.35 -14.95
N GLY A 99 6.13 -8.24 -15.41
CA GLY A 99 6.07 -9.63 -14.94
C GLY A 99 5.53 -9.77 -13.52
N PHE A 100 4.86 -8.74 -13.00
CA PHE A 100 4.25 -8.80 -11.68
C PHE A 100 2.92 -9.55 -11.74
N TYR A 101 2.81 -10.58 -10.91
CA TYR A 101 1.57 -11.35 -10.75
C TYR A 101 0.94 -10.99 -9.41
N TYR A 102 -0.13 -10.20 -9.42
CA TYR A 102 -0.87 -9.93 -8.19
C TYR A 102 -1.55 -11.20 -7.67
N PRO A 103 -1.77 -11.33 -6.36
CA PRO A 103 -2.23 -12.57 -5.74
C PRO A 103 -3.71 -12.87 -6.06
N LEU A 104 -3.96 -13.50 -7.21
CA LEU A 104 -5.28 -13.97 -7.65
C LEU A 104 -5.94 -14.92 -6.64
N GLU A 105 -5.13 -15.67 -5.89
CA GLU A 105 -5.60 -16.63 -4.87
C GLU A 105 -6.37 -15.97 -3.73
N GLN A 106 -6.26 -14.64 -3.57
CA GLN A 106 -6.95 -13.90 -2.52
C GLN A 106 -8.25 -13.23 -3.00
N ASP A 107 -8.75 -13.57 -4.19
CA ASP A 107 -9.94 -12.94 -4.81
C ASP A 107 -9.90 -11.39 -4.80
N ARG A 108 -8.70 -10.82 -4.93
CA ARG A 108 -8.52 -9.37 -4.97
C ARG A 108 -8.39 -8.88 -6.41
N PHE A 109 -8.93 -7.70 -6.68
CA PHE A 109 -8.77 -7.03 -7.98
C PHE A 109 -7.41 -6.32 -8.08
N PRO A 110 -6.93 -6.08 -9.31
CA PRO A 110 -5.64 -5.40 -9.53
C PRO A 110 -5.51 -4.03 -8.85
N ASP A 111 -6.62 -3.31 -8.73
CA ASP A 111 -6.75 -1.98 -8.14
C ASP A 111 -6.92 -1.96 -6.60
N HIS A 112 -6.82 -3.11 -5.94
CA HIS A 112 -6.77 -3.18 -4.49
C HIS A 112 -5.50 -2.50 -3.97
N PHE A 113 -5.58 -1.63 -2.93
CA PHE A 113 -4.41 -0.95 -2.37
C PHE A 113 -3.30 -1.91 -1.95
N GLY A 114 -3.66 -3.09 -1.45
CA GLY A 114 -2.67 -4.14 -1.17
C GLY A 114 -1.95 -4.65 -2.43
N SER A 115 -2.64 -4.77 -3.57
CA SER A 115 -2.03 -5.17 -4.84
C SER A 115 -1.10 -4.09 -5.39
N LEU A 116 -1.53 -2.82 -5.32
CA LEU A 116 -0.70 -1.67 -5.68
C LEU A 116 0.56 -1.57 -4.80
N THR A 117 0.40 -1.72 -3.48
CA THR A 117 1.53 -1.67 -2.54
C THR A 117 2.49 -2.86 -2.73
N ALA A 118 1.96 -4.06 -3.03
CA ALA A 118 2.77 -5.22 -3.37
C ALA A 118 3.55 -5.02 -4.69
N PHE A 119 2.93 -4.36 -5.66
CA PHE A 119 3.60 -3.97 -6.90
C PHE A 119 4.75 -3.01 -6.65
N LEU A 120 4.53 -1.96 -5.86
CA LEU A 120 5.59 -1.04 -5.45
C LEU A 120 6.72 -1.77 -4.70
N SER A 121 6.40 -2.72 -3.80
CA SER A 121 7.41 -3.55 -3.16
C SER A 121 8.25 -4.36 -4.16
N SER A 122 7.63 -4.85 -5.23
CA SER A 122 8.34 -5.55 -6.32
C SER A 122 9.27 -4.62 -7.07
N VAL A 123 8.83 -3.40 -7.40
CA VAL A 123 9.67 -2.38 -8.04
C VAL A 123 10.86 -2.00 -7.16
N MET A 124 10.64 -1.73 -5.86
CA MET A 124 11.70 -1.41 -4.90
C MET A 124 12.74 -2.53 -4.77
N LYS A 125 12.31 -3.80 -4.87
CA LYS A 125 13.23 -4.93 -4.86
C LYS A 125 14.13 -4.93 -6.10
N GLU A 126 13.56 -4.71 -7.29
CA GLU A 126 14.33 -4.57 -8.54
C GLU A 126 15.28 -3.35 -8.49
N GLU A 127 14.87 -2.24 -7.87
CA GLU A 127 15.75 -1.07 -7.65
C GLU A 127 16.98 -1.44 -6.81
N ILE A 128 16.79 -2.23 -5.75
CA ILE A 128 17.92 -2.69 -4.92
C ILE A 128 18.87 -3.57 -5.75
N GLU A 129 18.33 -4.46 -6.56
CA GLU A 129 19.12 -5.33 -7.44
C GLU A 129 19.88 -4.52 -8.50
N ALA A 130 19.21 -3.56 -9.17
CA ALA A 130 19.82 -2.66 -10.15
C ALA A 130 20.94 -1.80 -9.54
N GLU A 131 20.73 -1.27 -8.31
CA GLU A 131 21.76 -0.51 -7.59
C GLU A 131 23.00 -1.38 -7.27
N GLN A 132 22.78 -2.65 -6.86
CA GLN A 132 23.87 -3.60 -6.57
C GLN A 132 24.66 -3.99 -7.82
N GLU A 133 23.98 -4.12 -8.95
CA GLU A 133 24.60 -4.43 -10.25
C GLU A 133 25.25 -3.21 -10.91
N GLY A 134 24.96 -2.00 -10.42
CA GLY A 134 25.46 -0.74 -10.97
C GLY A 134 24.78 -0.32 -12.27
N ASP A 135 23.60 -0.86 -12.55
CA ASP A 135 22.77 -0.49 -13.71
C ASP A 135 21.96 0.78 -13.43
N SER A 136 22.63 1.93 -13.54
CA SER A 136 22.02 3.22 -13.24
C SER A 136 20.87 3.58 -14.21
N GLN A 137 20.91 3.08 -15.45
CA GLN A 137 19.86 3.37 -16.43
C GLN A 137 18.57 2.61 -16.08
N TYR A 138 18.69 1.35 -15.70
CA TYR A 138 17.54 0.55 -15.27
C TYR A 138 16.97 1.06 -13.95
N LEU A 139 17.84 1.44 -13.02
CA LEU A 139 17.44 2.06 -11.76
C LEU A 139 16.59 3.32 -11.97
N GLU A 140 17.02 4.25 -12.83
CA GLU A 140 16.25 5.46 -13.16
C GLU A 140 14.86 5.13 -13.73
N GLN A 141 14.76 4.10 -14.59
CA GLN A 141 13.47 3.65 -15.13
C GLN A 141 12.54 3.08 -14.06
N LEU A 142 13.07 2.40 -13.04
CA LEU A 142 12.31 1.85 -11.94
C LEU A 142 11.81 2.97 -11.00
N GLU A 143 12.65 3.97 -10.71
CA GLU A 143 12.28 5.14 -9.91
C GLU A 143 11.17 5.96 -10.61
N GLU A 144 11.26 6.15 -11.93
CA GLU A 144 10.19 6.77 -12.72
C GLU A 144 8.89 5.96 -12.63
N LEU A 145 8.99 4.63 -12.74
CA LEU A 145 7.84 3.74 -12.64
C LEU A 145 7.17 3.80 -11.27
N GLU A 146 7.95 3.80 -10.18
CA GLU A 146 7.43 3.96 -8.82
C GLU A 146 6.66 5.27 -8.68
N ALA A 147 7.28 6.39 -9.13
CA ALA A 147 6.68 7.71 -9.08
C ALA A 147 5.38 7.78 -9.90
N ASP A 148 5.35 7.21 -11.09
CA ASP A 148 4.17 7.17 -11.96
C ASP A 148 3.01 6.42 -11.31
N VAL A 149 3.27 5.28 -10.69
CA VAL A 149 2.24 4.49 -9.98
C VAL A 149 1.68 5.25 -8.78
N LEU A 150 2.53 5.88 -7.99
CA LEU A 150 2.10 6.73 -6.88
C LEU A 150 1.21 7.88 -7.36
N HIS A 151 1.65 8.64 -8.35
CA HIS A 151 0.96 9.82 -8.85
C HIS A 151 -0.36 9.48 -9.57
N GLN A 152 -0.38 8.40 -10.32
CA GLN A 152 -1.54 8.06 -11.16
C GLN A 152 -2.63 7.32 -10.39
N TYR A 153 -2.27 6.39 -9.49
CA TYR A 153 -3.23 5.46 -8.89
C TYR A 153 -3.47 5.68 -7.40
N ILE A 154 -2.48 6.10 -6.62
CA ILE A 154 -2.61 6.14 -5.17
C ILE A 154 -2.88 7.56 -4.66
N GLN A 155 -2.02 8.51 -4.96
CA GLN A 155 -2.12 9.88 -4.44
C GLN A 155 -3.45 10.57 -4.74
N PRO A 156 -4.06 10.44 -5.94
CA PRO A 156 -5.33 11.09 -6.24
C PRO A 156 -6.48 10.69 -5.31
N VAL A 157 -6.40 9.49 -4.72
CA VAL A 157 -7.47 8.91 -3.91
C VAL A 157 -7.18 8.89 -2.40
N ILE A 158 -5.98 9.29 -1.98
CA ILE A 158 -5.60 9.32 -0.56
C ILE A 158 -6.55 10.20 0.26
N ARG A 159 -6.80 11.43 -0.18
CA ARG A 159 -7.69 12.33 0.55
C ARG A 159 -9.13 11.83 0.67
N PRO A 160 -9.79 11.36 -0.40
CA PRO A 160 -11.09 10.70 -0.31
C PRO A 160 -11.10 9.45 0.59
N LEU A 161 -10.04 8.63 0.53
CA LEU A 161 -9.86 7.47 1.42
C LEU A 161 -9.85 7.88 2.89
N LEU A 162 -9.03 8.86 3.26
CA LEU A 162 -8.94 9.36 4.64
C LEU A 162 -10.27 9.97 5.13
N GLN A 163 -10.97 10.71 4.27
CA GLN A 163 -12.29 11.25 4.62
C GLN A 163 -13.32 10.15 4.93
N GLN A 164 -13.35 9.08 4.15
CA GLN A 164 -14.19 7.92 4.46
C GLN A 164 -13.75 7.21 5.74
N ALA A 165 -12.43 7.07 5.93
CA ALA A 165 -11.87 6.42 7.10
C ALA A 165 -12.22 7.15 8.39
N GLU A 166 -12.16 8.47 8.43
CA GLU A 166 -12.55 9.27 9.61
C GLU A 166 -13.98 9.03 10.05
N MET A 167 -14.89 8.87 9.10
CA MET A 167 -16.30 8.64 9.39
C MET A 167 -16.60 7.20 9.82
N LYS A 168 -15.96 6.22 9.20
CA LYS A 168 -16.36 4.81 9.27
C LYS A 168 -15.44 3.92 10.10
N VAL A 169 -14.14 4.18 10.09
CA VAL A 169 -13.16 3.34 10.82
C VAL A 169 -13.29 3.59 12.30
N LYS A 170 -13.42 2.51 13.07
CA LYS A 170 -13.60 2.59 14.54
C LYS A 170 -12.37 2.12 15.30
N HIS A 171 -11.70 1.09 14.81
CA HIS A 171 -10.55 0.52 15.49
C HIS A 171 -9.31 1.43 15.37
N PRO A 172 -8.63 1.77 16.48
CA PRO A 172 -7.52 2.72 16.48
C PRO A 172 -6.33 2.23 15.62
N PHE A 173 -6.04 0.93 15.57
CA PHE A 173 -5.02 0.38 14.71
C PHE A 173 -5.22 0.82 13.24
N PHE A 174 -6.43 0.68 12.70
CA PHE A 174 -6.71 1.02 11.31
C PHE A 174 -6.78 2.53 11.06
N LYS A 175 -7.16 3.32 12.05
CA LYS A 175 -7.07 4.78 11.94
C LYS A 175 -5.64 5.26 11.77
N GLU A 176 -4.75 4.79 12.63
CA GLU A 176 -3.33 5.15 12.56
C GLU A 176 -2.64 4.52 11.36
N PHE A 177 -2.97 3.27 11.01
CA PHE A 177 -2.48 2.64 9.78
C PHE A 177 -2.81 3.46 8.53
N LEU A 178 -4.06 3.90 8.37
CA LEU A 178 -4.47 4.66 7.17
C LEU A 178 -3.81 6.04 7.12
N ARG A 179 -3.57 6.68 8.26
CA ARG A 179 -2.80 7.94 8.33
C ARG A 179 -1.35 7.72 7.94
N PHE A 180 -0.72 6.71 8.51
CA PHE A 180 0.65 6.35 8.18
C PHE A 180 0.78 5.95 6.69
N TYR A 181 -0.15 5.14 6.18
CA TYR A 181 -0.19 4.79 4.76
C TYR A 181 -0.28 6.03 3.86
N ALA A 182 -1.17 6.95 4.20
CA ALA A 182 -1.33 8.19 3.44
C ALA A 182 -0.06 9.04 3.45
N ASP A 183 0.58 9.19 4.60
CA ASP A 183 1.82 9.94 4.75
C ASP A 183 2.94 9.35 3.88
N MET A 184 3.13 8.03 3.95
CA MET A 184 4.12 7.34 3.11
C MET A 184 3.86 7.52 1.61
N MET A 185 2.60 7.43 1.18
CA MET A 185 2.24 7.55 -0.23
C MET A 185 2.31 9.00 -0.75
N GLU A 186 2.00 10.00 0.07
CA GLU A 186 2.08 11.42 -0.30
C GLU A 186 3.53 11.92 -0.33
N ASN A 187 4.38 11.43 0.58
CA ASN A 187 5.76 11.88 0.71
C ASN A 187 6.77 11.00 -0.06
N GLY A 188 6.31 10.02 -0.86
CA GLY A 188 7.18 9.17 -1.66
C GLY A 188 8.10 8.28 -0.82
N TRP A 189 7.60 7.72 0.30
CA TRP A 189 8.34 6.87 1.24
C TRP A 189 9.47 7.55 2.01
N VAL A 190 9.58 8.87 1.94
CA VAL A 190 10.54 9.62 2.73
C VAL A 190 9.87 9.97 4.06
N GLU A 191 10.53 9.69 5.18
CA GLU A 191 10.10 10.22 6.47
C GLU A 191 9.99 11.74 6.37
N ALA A 192 8.87 12.30 6.83
CA ALA A 192 8.74 13.73 6.95
C ALA A 192 9.88 14.21 7.87
N ALA A 193 10.86 14.90 7.29
CA ALA A 193 11.92 15.52 8.09
C ALA A 193 11.25 16.49 9.07
N GLU A 194 11.46 16.24 10.37
CA GLU A 194 11.01 17.13 11.45
C GLU A 194 11.46 18.58 11.28
#